data_00288c9e0e6717ec500d2625723bb545
#
_entry.id   00288c9e0e6717ec500d2625723bb545
#
_cell.length_a   1.000
_cell.length_b   1.000
_cell.length_c   1.000
_cell.angle_alpha   90.00
_cell.angle_beta   90.00
_cell.angle_gamma   90.00
#
_symmetry.space_group_name_H-M   'P 1'
#
loop_
_entity.id
_entity.type
_entity.pdbx_description
1 polymer ?
#
loop_
_entity_poly.entity_id
_entity_poly.type
_entity_poly.pdbx_seq_one_letter_code
_entity_poly.pdbx_strand_id
1 'polypeptide(L)'
;MSNETSNQQAQMLRGTVWLTASNFISRLLGAAYIIPWYIWMGKHGAEANGLFTMGYNIYAWFLLISTAGVPVAVAKQVAKYNTKGQEEHSFAMIRGFLKFMSLLGLVFAIIMYLLSPVFANLSGGGKDLIPVMQSLSWAVLIFPSMSVIRGFFQGHNNLKPYAISQIAEQVIRVIWMLLTAYFIMKVGSGDYVEAVTQSTFAAFIGMGASLLVLLYYLWKTGLLQHIIHRPESDNEIDTKALLWDTIREAIPFIVTGSAIQLFQIIDQMTYSNVMSWFTNFSRSELLVQFSYFSANPNKITMILIAVATSIGGVGIPLLTENYVKGDFRAAGKLVQDNLTMLVAFLLPATIGAVAIAEPLYTVFYGKPDSLALGLFILAMLQTIILGLYTVLSPMIQALFQNRKAILYFGYGVLVKLILQVPFIYFFKAYGPLLSTTIGLMIPIVLMYKEIHVVTKFNRKTVFKRSLLTAILTFIMLLVVLLSALILGFVFKPNGRVTSMIYVSLIGGVGIVVYGGLGLRLRFLDRFIGSKAASLRNKFHIS
;
A
#
# COMPACT_ATOMS: atom_id res chain seq x y z
N MET A 1 38.52 5.96 9.37
CA MET A 1 37.33 6.83 9.12
C MET A 1 36.79 6.74 7.68
N SER A 2 37.57 6.90 6.60
CA SER A 2 37.02 6.84 5.22
C SER A 2 36.53 5.45 4.79
N ASN A 3 37.18 4.37 5.21
CA ASN A 3 36.80 2.99 4.86
C ASN A 3 35.56 2.50 5.63
N GLU A 4 35.36 2.92 6.87
CA GLU A 4 34.20 2.53 7.68
C GLU A 4 32.93 3.24 7.21
N THR A 5 32.99 4.52 6.87
CA THR A 5 31.87 5.26 6.28
C THR A 5 31.46 4.73 4.92
N SER A 6 32.42 4.30 4.08
CA SER A 6 32.15 3.66 2.79
C SER A 6 31.50 2.29 2.95
N ASN A 7 31.91 1.49 3.94
CA ASN A 7 31.31 0.20 4.25
C ASN A 7 29.88 0.33 4.80
N GLN A 8 29.64 1.30 5.67
CA GLN A 8 28.28 1.59 6.19
C GLN A 8 27.33 2.06 5.09
N GLN A 9 27.79 2.93 4.19
CA GLN A 9 27.00 3.35 3.04
C GLN A 9 26.67 2.20 2.08
N ALA A 10 27.65 1.34 1.80
CA ALA A 10 27.46 0.14 0.97
C ALA A 10 26.47 -0.85 1.60
N GLN A 11 26.53 -1.04 2.92
CA GLN A 11 25.60 -1.91 3.67
C GLN A 11 24.18 -1.34 3.67
N MET A 12 24.03 -0.03 3.88
CA MET A 12 22.75 0.66 3.83
C MET A 12 22.11 0.61 2.43
N LEU A 13 22.90 0.80 1.36
CA LEU A 13 22.45 0.66 -0.02
C LEU A 13 21.99 -0.77 -0.32
N ARG A 14 22.78 -1.79 0.05
CA ARG A 14 22.38 -3.19 -0.10
C ARG A 14 21.10 -3.52 0.65
N GLY A 15 20.97 -3.03 1.89
CA GLY A 15 19.76 -3.21 2.69
C GLY A 15 18.53 -2.59 2.06
N THR A 16 18.65 -1.37 1.54
CA THR A 16 17.56 -0.66 0.84
C THR A 16 17.14 -1.41 -0.42
N VAL A 17 18.08 -1.95 -1.19
CA VAL A 17 17.78 -2.78 -2.36
C VAL A 17 16.99 -4.03 -1.96
N TRP A 18 17.38 -4.72 -0.88
CA TRP A 18 16.65 -5.88 -0.38
C TRP A 18 15.21 -5.55 0.03
N LEU A 19 15.00 -4.46 0.77
CA LEU A 19 13.66 -4.04 1.17
C LEU A 19 12.79 -3.63 -0.02
N THR A 20 13.35 -2.87 -0.96
CA THR A 20 12.62 -2.46 -2.16
C THR A 20 12.25 -3.66 -3.01
N ALA A 21 13.18 -4.59 -3.23
CA ALA A 21 12.93 -5.83 -3.96
C ALA A 21 11.87 -6.69 -3.27
N SER A 22 11.95 -6.86 -1.93
CA SER A 22 10.96 -7.65 -1.18
C SER A 22 9.57 -7.04 -1.25
N ASN A 23 9.45 -5.72 -1.12
CA ASN A 23 8.18 -5.01 -1.26
C ASN A 23 7.58 -5.19 -2.66
N PHE A 24 8.40 -5.06 -3.70
CA PHE A 24 7.95 -5.21 -5.09
C PHE A 24 7.51 -6.65 -5.39
N ILE A 25 8.33 -7.65 -5.01
CA ILE A 25 8.01 -9.07 -5.17
C ILE A 25 6.72 -9.41 -4.42
N SER A 26 6.56 -8.96 -3.18
CA SER A 26 5.36 -9.21 -2.38
C SER A 26 4.10 -8.66 -3.06
N ARG A 27 4.18 -7.49 -3.70
CA ARG A 27 3.04 -6.88 -4.41
C ARG A 27 2.73 -7.58 -5.73
N LEU A 28 3.76 -8.01 -6.48
CA LEU A 28 3.57 -8.81 -7.69
C LEU A 28 2.93 -10.16 -7.36
N LEU A 29 3.40 -10.87 -6.34
CA LEU A 29 2.77 -12.10 -5.86
C LEU A 29 1.34 -11.84 -5.40
N GLY A 30 1.11 -10.71 -4.70
CA GLY A 30 -0.22 -10.25 -4.28
C GLY A 30 -1.18 -9.91 -5.43
N ALA A 31 -0.67 -9.59 -6.61
CA ALA A 31 -1.49 -9.39 -7.81
C ALA A 31 -1.64 -10.70 -8.61
N ALA A 32 -0.60 -11.53 -8.65
CA ALA A 32 -0.63 -12.75 -9.47
C ALA A 32 -1.58 -13.83 -8.92
N TYR A 33 -1.65 -14.01 -7.59
CA TYR A 33 -2.46 -15.07 -6.99
C TYR A 33 -3.97 -14.91 -7.27
N ILE A 34 -4.45 -13.66 -7.46
CA ILE A 34 -5.87 -13.40 -7.63
C ILE A 34 -6.43 -14.06 -8.89
N ILE A 35 -5.61 -14.25 -9.93
CA ILE A 35 -6.04 -14.83 -11.19
C ILE A 35 -6.52 -16.29 -11.00
N PRO A 36 -5.69 -17.25 -10.53
CA PRO A 36 -6.14 -18.61 -10.29
C PRO A 36 -7.19 -18.67 -9.17
N TRP A 37 -7.04 -17.89 -8.13
CA TRP A 37 -7.98 -17.85 -7.02
C TRP A 37 -9.39 -17.47 -7.49
N TYR A 38 -9.53 -16.40 -8.28
CA TYR A 38 -10.81 -15.96 -8.81
C TYR A 38 -11.43 -16.96 -9.81
N ILE A 39 -10.58 -17.66 -10.59
CA ILE A 39 -11.03 -18.73 -11.48
C ILE A 39 -11.64 -19.89 -10.68
N TRP A 40 -11.01 -20.26 -9.57
CA TRP A 40 -11.49 -21.37 -8.76
C TRP A 40 -12.77 -21.04 -7.99
N MET A 41 -12.96 -19.79 -7.58
CA MET A 41 -14.23 -19.30 -7.00
C MET A 41 -15.39 -19.32 -8.00
N GLY A 42 -15.13 -19.34 -9.30
CA GLY A 42 -16.13 -19.47 -10.36
C GLY A 42 -17.17 -18.36 -10.32
N LYS A 43 -18.46 -18.72 -10.26
CA LYS A 43 -19.59 -17.76 -10.21
C LYS A 43 -19.58 -16.88 -8.96
N HIS A 44 -18.98 -17.33 -7.87
CA HIS A 44 -18.86 -16.59 -6.61
C HIS A 44 -17.59 -15.71 -6.52
N GLY A 45 -16.83 -15.56 -7.62
CA GLY A 45 -15.55 -14.82 -7.60
C GLY A 45 -15.67 -13.39 -7.09
N ALA A 46 -16.69 -12.63 -7.51
CA ALA A 46 -16.92 -11.25 -7.06
C ALA A 46 -17.36 -11.21 -5.59
N GLU A 47 -18.30 -12.07 -5.18
CA GLU A 47 -18.75 -12.18 -3.79
C GLU A 47 -17.60 -12.55 -2.85
N ALA A 48 -16.83 -13.57 -3.21
CA ALA A 48 -15.68 -14.03 -2.47
C ALA A 48 -14.62 -12.92 -2.31
N ASN A 49 -14.32 -12.17 -3.39
CA ASN A 49 -13.38 -11.08 -3.34
C ASN A 49 -13.89 -9.88 -2.51
N GLY A 50 -15.20 -9.66 -2.53
CA GLY A 50 -15.88 -8.68 -1.66
C GLY A 50 -15.70 -9.03 -0.18
N LEU A 51 -16.04 -10.27 0.23
CA LEU A 51 -15.86 -10.77 1.60
C LEU A 51 -14.41 -10.72 2.05
N PHE A 52 -13.50 -11.21 1.21
CA PHE A 52 -12.06 -11.15 1.46
C PHE A 52 -11.60 -9.72 1.75
N THR A 53 -12.03 -8.76 0.91
CA THR A 53 -11.61 -7.35 1.04
C THR A 53 -12.23 -6.69 2.27
N MET A 54 -13.49 -6.98 2.59
CA MET A 54 -14.14 -6.47 3.81
C MET A 54 -13.38 -6.92 5.07
N GLY A 55 -13.01 -8.20 5.16
CA GLY A 55 -12.20 -8.71 6.26
C GLY A 55 -10.83 -8.03 6.33
N TYR A 56 -10.15 -7.92 5.19
CA TYR A 56 -8.83 -7.31 5.11
C TYR A 56 -8.81 -5.82 5.43
N ASN A 57 -9.85 -5.05 5.09
CA ASN A 57 -9.93 -3.63 5.43
C ASN A 57 -9.94 -3.42 6.95
N ILE A 58 -10.75 -4.19 7.66
CA ILE A 58 -10.82 -4.13 9.12
C ILE A 58 -9.51 -4.63 9.75
N TYR A 59 -9.02 -5.77 9.28
CA TYR A 59 -7.73 -6.31 9.72
C TYR A 59 -6.57 -5.33 9.53
N ALA A 60 -6.46 -4.68 8.37
CA ALA A 60 -5.43 -3.70 8.09
C ALA A 60 -5.50 -2.49 9.04
N TRP A 61 -6.70 -2.10 9.44
CA TRP A 61 -6.90 -1.03 10.43
C TRP A 61 -6.42 -1.45 11.83
N PHE A 62 -6.77 -2.66 12.26
CA PHE A 62 -6.24 -3.22 13.52
C PHE A 62 -4.71 -3.34 13.50
N LEU A 63 -4.12 -3.81 12.41
CA LEU A 63 -2.67 -3.85 12.25
C LEU A 63 -2.05 -2.47 12.39
N LEU A 64 -2.61 -1.49 11.70
CA LEU A 64 -2.08 -0.14 11.69
C LEU A 64 -2.09 0.46 13.11
N ILE A 65 -3.21 0.36 13.83
CA ILE A 65 -3.32 0.88 15.21
C ILE A 65 -2.40 0.14 16.16
N SER A 66 -2.25 -1.18 16.00
CA SER A 66 -1.46 -2.01 16.90
C SER A 66 0.05 -1.88 16.72
N THR A 67 0.52 -1.42 15.56
CA THR A 67 1.96 -1.46 15.23
C THR A 67 2.54 -0.16 14.71
N ALA A 68 1.70 0.85 14.52
CA ALA A 68 2.13 2.06 13.83
C ALA A 68 3.34 2.74 14.48
N GLY A 69 4.37 2.89 13.68
CA GLY A 69 5.61 3.53 14.09
C GLY A 69 6.55 2.68 14.95
N VAL A 70 6.09 1.56 15.52
CA VAL A 70 6.89 0.73 16.44
C VAL A 70 8.17 0.20 15.79
N PRO A 71 8.16 -0.40 14.59
CA PRO A 71 9.40 -0.87 13.98
C PRO A 71 10.44 0.23 13.78
N VAL A 72 9.99 1.41 13.36
CA VAL A 72 10.87 2.57 13.12
C VAL A 72 11.44 3.11 14.43
N ALA A 73 10.60 3.19 15.46
CA ALA A 73 11.02 3.66 16.78
C ALA A 73 11.98 2.68 17.46
N VAL A 74 11.70 1.38 17.38
CA VAL A 74 12.61 0.34 17.84
C VAL A 74 13.94 0.45 17.11
N ALA A 75 13.94 0.58 15.78
CA ALA A 75 15.15 0.73 14.99
C ALA A 75 15.97 1.96 15.41
N LYS A 76 15.31 3.10 15.63
CA LYS A 76 15.96 4.36 16.08
C LYS A 76 16.60 4.19 17.46
N GLN A 77 15.91 3.57 18.41
CA GLN A 77 16.43 3.39 19.77
C GLN A 77 17.55 2.34 19.82
N VAL A 78 17.41 1.22 19.11
CA VAL A 78 18.47 0.21 18.96
C VAL A 78 19.75 0.85 18.39
N ALA A 79 19.63 1.59 17.29
CA ALA A 79 20.76 2.30 16.71
C ALA A 79 21.40 3.29 17.70
N LYS A 80 20.59 4.02 18.48
CA LYS A 80 21.06 4.97 19.50
C LYS A 80 21.86 4.26 20.61
N TYR A 81 21.35 3.15 21.16
CA TYR A 81 22.04 2.40 22.20
C TYR A 81 23.34 1.74 21.67
N ASN A 82 23.31 1.17 20.48
CA ASN A 82 24.47 0.55 19.86
C ASN A 82 25.57 1.58 19.59
N THR A 83 25.23 2.80 19.12
CA THR A 83 26.21 3.88 18.91
C THR A 83 26.86 4.34 20.22
N LYS A 84 26.19 4.18 21.36
CA LYS A 84 26.72 4.50 22.70
C LYS A 84 27.48 3.35 23.34
N GLY A 85 27.60 2.19 22.69
CA GLY A 85 28.20 0.98 23.28
C GLY A 85 27.35 0.35 24.38
N GLN A 86 26.06 0.66 24.43
CA GLN A 86 25.10 0.19 25.45
C GLN A 86 24.22 -0.93 24.87
N GLU A 87 24.80 -1.98 24.32
CA GLU A 87 24.05 -3.06 23.66
C GLU A 87 23.10 -3.79 24.63
N GLU A 88 23.48 -3.97 25.90
CA GLU A 88 22.64 -4.61 26.91
C GLU A 88 21.33 -3.84 27.14
N HIS A 89 21.39 -2.50 27.10
CA HIS A 89 20.20 -1.65 27.19
C HIS A 89 19.28 -1.85 25.98
N SER A 90 19.85 -2.07 24.79
CA SER A 90 19.10 -2.42 23.59
C SER A 90 18.33 -3.74 23.77
N PHE A 91 18.95 -4.78 24.35
CA PHE A 91 18.28 -6.07 24.59
C PHE A 91 17.20 -5.97 25.67
N ALA A 92 17.44 -5.22 26.77
CA ALA A 92 16.47 -4.99 27.81
C ALA A 92 15.22 -4.27 27.26
N MET A 93 15.43 -3.23 26.46
CA MET A 93 14.37 -2.50 25.77
C MET A 93 13.57 -3.45 24.86
N ILE A 94 14.22 -4.26 24.03
CA ILE A 94 13.54 -5.20 23.13
C ILE A 94 12.67 -6.19 23.89
N ARG A 95 13.14 -6.74 25.02
CA ARG A 95 12.34 -7.61 25.88
C ARG A 95 11.06 -6.92 26.37
N GLY A 96 11.19 -5.66 26.82
CA GLY A 96 10.04 -4.86 27.25
C GLY A 96 9.05 -4.61 26.12
N PHE A 97 9.52 -4.22 24.95
CA PHE A 97 8.69 -4.01 23.76
C PHE A 97 8.01 -5.30 23.29
N LEU A 98 8.72 -6.44 23.28
CA LEU A 98 8.12 -7.73 22.93
C LEU A 98 6.99 -8.12 23.86
N LYS A 99 7.19 -7.99 25.19
CA LYS A 99 6.13 -8.26 26.18
C LYS A 99 4.91 -7.38 25.96
N PHE A 100 5.13 -6.07 25.85
CA PHE A 100 4.04 -5.12 25.67
C PHE A 100 3.30 -5.35 24.35
N MET A 101 4.03 -5.55 23.24
CA MET A 101 3.43 -5.75 21.94
C MET A 101 2.76 -7.12 21.79
N SER A 102 3.23 -8.14 22.49
CA SER A 102 2.53 -9.43 22.57
C SER A 102 1.21 -9.29 23.31
N LEU A 103 1.20 -8.56 24.44
CA LEU A 103 -0.03 -8.28 25.18
C LEU A 103 -1.00 -7.43 24.33
N LEU A 104 -0.50 -6.41 23.66
CA LEU A 104 -1.31 -5.55 22.79
C LEU A 104 -1.91 -6.35 21.63
N GLY A 105 -1.10 -7.22 21.01
CA GLY A 105 -1.56 -8.14 19.96
C GLY A 105 -2.66 -9.07 20.44
N LEU A 106 -2.52 -9.62 21.66
CA LEU A 106 -3.54 -10.47 22.28
C LEU A 106 -4.85 -9.69 22.52
N VAL A 107 -4.75 -8.49 23.09
CA VAL A 107 -5.92 -7.63 23.34
C VAL A 107 -6.66 -7.29 22.04
N PHE A 108 -5.93 -6.85 21.01
CA PHE A 108 -6.54 -6.51 19.73
C PHE A 108 -7.09 -7.74 19.00
N ALA A 109 -6.43 -8.89 19.09
CA ALA A 109 -6.94 -10.14 18.52
C ALA A 109 -8.26 -10.56 19.19
N ILE A 110 -8.36 -10.48 20.52
CA ILE A 110 -9.59 -10.76 21.26
C ILE A 110 -10.69 -9.77 20.88
N ILE A 111 -10.39 -8.48 20.83
CA ILE A 111 -11.35 -7.45 20.42
C ILE A 111 -11.88 -7.74 19.01
N MET A 112 -10.99 -7.98 18.05
CA MET A 112 -11.38 -8.27 16.66
C MET A 112 -12.21 -9.56 16.57
N TYR A 113 -11.85 -10.60 17.32
CA TYR A 113 -12.56 -11.87 17.34
C TYR A 113 -13.98 -11.71 17.92
N LEU A 114 -14.10 -11.09 19.10
CA LEU A 114 -15.38 -10.93 19.80
C LEU A 114 -16.31 -9.93 19.11
N LEU A 115 -15.76 -8.85 18.54
CA LEU A 115 -16.54 -7.84 17.82
C LEU A 115 -16.77 -8.18 16.34
N SER A 116 -16.31 -9.34 15.86
CA SER A 116 -16.51 -9.77 14.48
C SER A 116 -17.99 -9.78 14.04
N PRO A 117 -18.99 -10.18 14.87
CA PRO A 117 -20.40 -10.08 14.47
C PRO A 117 -20.88 -8.64 14.29
N VAL A 118 -20.40 -7.73 15.15
CA VAL A 118 -20.75 -6.30 15.06
C VAL A 118 -20.20 -5.68 13.79
N PHE A 119 -18.90 -5.86 13.53
CA PHE A 119 -18.27 -5.37 12.31
C PHE A 119 -18.84 -6.00 11.04
N ALA A 120 -19.19 -7.28 11.08
CA ALA A 120 -19.81 -7.98 9.95
C ALA A 120 -21.18 -7.39 9.60
N ASN A 121 -22.00 -7.07 10.60
CA ASN A 121 -23.29 -6.42 10.39
C ASN A 121 -23.12 -4.98 9.89
N LEU A 122 -22.25 -4.18 10.50
CA LEU A 122 -21.98 -2.81 10.07
C LEU A 122 -21.42 -2.75 8.64
N SER A 123 -20.64 -3.73 8.23
CA SER A 123 -20.08 -3.83 6.88
C SER A 123 -21.07 -4.34 5.83
N GLY A 124 -22.26 -4.80 6.23
CA GLY A 124 -23.21 -5.45 5.32
C GLY A 124 -22.77 -6.85 4.85
N GLY A 125 -21.63 -7.37 5.35
CA GLY A 125 -21.11 -8.71 5.05
C GLY A 125 -21.84 -9.85 5.80
N GLY A 126 -22.60 -9.53 6.88
CA GLY A 126 -23.43 -10.40 7.70
C GLY A 126 -22.70 -11.65 8.20
N LYS A 127 -23.43 -12.79 8.33
CA LYS A 127 -22.88 -14.01 8.95
C LYS A 127 -21.65 -14.57 8.24
N ASP A 128 -21.56 -14.42 6.92
CA ASP A 128 -20.47 -14.98 6.12
C ASP A 128 -19.12 -14.24 6.34
N LEU A 129 -19.17 -12.98 6.77
CA LEU A 129 -17.97 -12.21 7.10
C LEU A 129 -17.39 -12.55 8.49
N ILE A 130 -18.19 -13.12 9.39
CA ILE A 130 -17.76 -13.44 10.75
C ILE A 130 -16.55 -14.40 10.77
N PRO A 131 -16.61 -15.60 10.13
CA PRO A 131 -15.47 -16.53 10.14
C PRO A 131 -14.24 -15.94 9.44
N VAL A 132 -14.43 -15.11 8.41
CA VAL A 132 -13.34 -14.41 7.72
C VAL A 132 -12.60 -13.46 8.67
N MET A 133 -13.32 -12.67 9.47
CA MET A 133 -12.72 -11.77 10.45
C MET A 133 -12.07 -12.52 11.60
N GLN A 134 -12.71 -13.59 12.08
CA GLN A 134 -12.16 -14.44 13.13
C GLN A 134 -10.86 -15.12 12.71
N SER A 135 -10.74 -15.55 11.44
CA SER A 135 -9.49 -16.10 10.91
C SER A 135 -8.36 -15.07 10.88
N LEU A 136 -8.66 -13.81 10.56
CA LEU A 136 -7.67 -12.72 10.52
C LEU A 136 -7.24 -12.25 11.92
N SER A 137 -8.06 -12.44 12.95
CA SER A 137 -7.70 -12.07 14.33
C SER A 137 -6.45 -12.82 14.83
N TRP A 138 -6.23 -14.05 14.38
CA TRP A 138 -5.01 -14.81 14.68
C TRP A 138 -3.75 -14.15 14.13
N ALA A 139 -3.84 -13.50 12.98
CA ALA A 139 -2.73 -12.75 12.40
C ALA A 139 -2.44 -11.47 13.21
N VAL A 140 -3.48 -10.81 13.73
CA VAL A 140 -3.32 -9.64 14.63
C VAL A 140 -2.56 -10.01 15.90
N LEU A 141 -2.71 -11.23 16.39
CA LEU A 141 -2.00 -11.71 17.59
C LEU A 141 -0.46 -11.69 17.41
N ILE A 142 0.04 -12.12 16.26
CA ILE A 142 1.49 -12.31 16.04
C ILE A 142 2.16 -11.03 15.54
N PHE A 143 1.49 -10.24 14.72
CA PHE A 143 2.10 -9.15 13.97
C PHE A 143 2.79 -8.09 14.83
N PRO A 144 2.23 -7.61 15.97
CA PRO A 144 2.89 -6.60 16.78
C PRO A 144 4.25 -7.04 17.31
N SER A 145 4.36 -8.27 17.81
CA SER A 145 5.62 -8.84 18.28
C SER A 145 6.64 -9.02 17.15
N MET A 146 6.19 -9.54 16.01
CA MET A 146 7.01 -9.69 14.82
C MET A 146 7.56 -8.34 14.33
N SER A 147 6.77 -7.27 14.43
CA SER A 147 7.17 -5.92 14.03
C SER A 147 8.32 -5.37 14.86
N VAL A 148 8.38 -5.70 16.17
CA VAL A 148 9.50 -5.36 17.05
C VAL A 148 10.78 -6.04 16.59
N ILE A 149 10.74 -7.34 16.26
CA ILE A 149 11.92 -8.08 15.81
C ILE A 149 12.43 -7.53 14.46
N ARG A 150 11.52 -7.16 13.56
CA ARG A 150 11.89 -6.49 12.30
C ARG A 150 12.57 -5.14 12.56
N GLY A 151 12.03 -4.34 13.48
CA GLY A 151 12.62 -3.06 13.91
C GLY A 151 14.00 -3.26 14.55
N PHE A 152 14.19 -4.31 15.33
CA PHE A 152 15.47 -4.66 15.94
C PHE A 152 16.57 -4.92 14.89
N PHE A 153 16.28 -5.75 13.88
CA PHE A 153 17.22 -5.97 12.77
C PHE A 153 17.49 -4.70 11.97
N GLN A 154 16.48 -3.87 11.77
CA GLN A 154 16.63 -2.58 11.10
C GLN A 154 17.55 -1.64 11.89
N GLY A 155 17.44 -1.60 13.21
CA GLY A 155 18.31 -0.82 14.10
C GLY A 155 19.76 -1.26 14.12
N HIS A 156 20.03 -2.54 13.82
CA HIS A 156 21.37 -3.08 13.61
C HIS A 156 21.89 -2.88 12.17
N ASN A 157 21.21 -2.09 11.35
CA ASN A 157 21.53 -1.91 9.92
C ASN A 157 21.56 -3.22 9.11
N ASN A 158 20.96 -4.29 9.61
CA ASN A 158 20.87 -5.59 8.95
C ASN A 158 19.44 -5.80 8.41
N LEU A 159 19.17 -5.26 7.23
CA LEU A 159 17.84 -5.32 6.62
C LEU A 159 17.55 -6.64 5.90
N LYS A 160 18.55 -7.52 5.74
CA LYS A 160 18.38 -8.81 5.06
C LYS A 160 17.38 -9.75 5.75
N PRO A 161 17.44 -9.98 7.09
CA PRO A 161 16.44 -10.80 7.79
C PRO A 161 15.02 -10.25 7.65
N TYR A 162 14.87 -8.92 7.71
CA TYR A 162 13.59 -8.26 7.48
C TYR A 162 13.04 -8.59 6.08
N ALA A 163 13.83 -8.34 5.04
CA ALA A 163 13.41 -8.56 3.66
C ALA A 163 13.06 -10.04 3.37
N ILE A 164 13.91 -10.98 3.83
CA ILE A 164 13.65 -12.41 3.65
C ILE A 164 12.42 -12.86 4.41
N SER A 165 12.19 -12.39 5.63
CA SER A 165 11.00 -12.71 6.41
C SER A 165 9.73 -12.23 5.71
N GLN A 166 9.76 -11.07 5.06
CA GLN A 166 8.64 -10.53 4.30
C GLN A 166 8.34 -11.34 3.03
N ILE A 167 9.38 -11.77 2.32
CA ILE A 167 9.21 -12.65 1.15
C ILE A 167 8.65 -14.01 1.58
N ALA A 168 9.21 -14.62 2.63
CA ALA A 168 8.73 -15.89 3.16
C ALA A 168 7.27 -15.81 3.60
N GLU A 169 6.89 -14.75 4.31
CA GLU A 169 5.50 -14.46 4.67
C GLU A 169 4.58 -14.49 3.45
N GLN A 170 4.95 -13.74 2.41
CA GLN A 170 4.11 -13.61 1.23
C GLN A 170 4.04 -14.90 0.41
N VAL A 171 5.15 -15.60 0.23
CA VAL A 171 5.20 -16.86 -0.51
C VAL A 171 4.35 -17.92 0.17
N ILE A 172 4.53 -18.12 1.47
CA ILE A 172 3.77 -19.13 2.24
C ILE A 172 2.29 -18.76 2.30
N ARG A 173 1.96 -17.49 2.45
CA ARG A 173 0.58 -16.99 2.39
C ARG A 173 -0.08 -17.33 1.05
N VAL A 174 0.58 -17.05 -0.06
CA VAL A 174 0.05 -17.33 -1.40
C VAL A 174 -0.10 -18.82 -1.64
N ILE A 175 0.88 -19.63 -1.25
CA ILE A 175 0.79 -21.10 -1.37
C ILE A 175 -0.39 -21.64 -0.57
N TRP A 176 -0.53 -21.26 0.70
CA TRP A 176 -1.66 -21.71 1.54
C TRP A 176 -3.00 -21.30 0.95
N MET A 177 -3.12 -20.04 0.56
CA MET A 177 -4.34 -19.48 -0.02
C MET A 177 -4.76 -20.22 -1.29
N LEU A 178 -3.82 -20.46 -2.20
CA LEU A 178 -4.12 -21.17 -3.45
C LEU A 178 -4.44 -22.64 -3.21
N LEU A 179 -3.68 -23.34 -2.38
CA LEU A 179 -3.94 -24.75 -2.07
C LEU A 179 -5.32 -24.93 -1.44
N THR A 180 -5.62 -24.16 -0.39
CA THR A 180 -6.92 -24.29 0.31
C THR A 180 -8.09 -23.89 -0.58
N ALA A 181 -7.98 -22.81 -1.34
CA ALA A 181 -9.03 -22.43 -2.28
C ALA A 181 -9.28 -23.49 -3.35
N TYR A 182 -8.20 -24.08 -3.90
CA TYR A 182 -8.34 -25.16 -4.88
C TYR A 182 -9.01 -26.40 -4.28
N PHE A 183 -8.52 -26.87 -3.13
CA PHE A 183 -9.08 -28.08 -2.50
C PHE A 183 -10.53 -27.88 -2.09
N ILE A 184 -10.91 -26.76 -1.49
CA ILE A 184 -12.29 -26.53 -1.06
C ILE A 184 -13.21 -26.36 -2.27
N MET A 185 -12.84 -25.53 -3.25
CA MET A 185 -13.72 -25.19 -4.37
C MET A 185 -13.80 -26.24 -5.47
N LYS A 186 -12.76 -27.07 -5.67
CA LYS A 186 -12.69 -28.04 -6.79
C LYS A 186 -12.78 -29.49 -6.37
N VAL A 187 -12.36 -29.81 -5.16
CA VAL A 187 -12.32 -31.20 -4.67
C VAL A 187 -13.29 -31.41 -3.51
N GLY A 188 -13.47 -30.38 -2.66
CA GLY A 188 -14.23 -30.45 -1.42
C GLY A 188 -15.68 -29.94 -1.53
N SER A 189 -16.08 -29.15 -0.53
CA SER A 189 -17.48 -28.72 -0.33
C SER A 189 -18.00 -27.75 -1.42
N GLY A 190 -17.12 -27.03 -2.11
CA GLY A 190 -17.50 -25.94 -3.01
C GLY A 190 -18.00 -24.69 -2.28
N ASP A 191 -17.88 -24.63 -0.94
CA ASP A 191 -18.30 -23.48 -0.14
C ASP A 191 -17.27 -22.34 -0.27
N TYR A 192 -17.67 -21.26 -0.96
CA TYR A 192 -16.81 -20.11 -1.17
C TYR A 192 -16.52 -19.34 0.13
N VAL A 193 -17.41 -19.36 1.14
CA VAL A 193 -17.19 -18.70 2.43
C VAL A 193 -16.08 -19.41 3.20
N GLU A 194 -16.09 -20.76 3.20
CA GLU A 194 -15.01 -21.54 3.77
C GLU A 194 -13.68 -21.29 3.04
N ALA A 195 -13.71 -21.26 1.71
CA ALA A 195 -12.53 -20.99 0.89
C ALA A 195 -11.95 -19.58 1.15
N VAL A 196 -12.79 -18.55 1.31
CA VAL A 196 -12.38 -17.19 1.70
C VAL A 196 -11.80 -17.18 3.11
N THR A 197 -12.44 -17.89 4.06
CA THR A 197 -11.97 -17.98 5.45
C THR A 197 -10.57 -18.59 5.53
N GLN A 198 -10.32 -19.69 4.81
CA GLN A 198 -9.00 -20.31 4.73
C GLN A 198 -7.99 -19.42 3.98
N SER A 199 -8.45 -18.71 2.95
CA SER A 199 -7.61 -17.74 2.23
C SER A 199 -7.18 -16.57 3.10
N THR A 200 -8.03 -16.13 4.03
CA THR A 200 -7.66 -15.06 5.01
C THR A 200 -6.83 -15.60 6.17
N PHE A 201 -7.08 -16.85 6.60
CA PHE A 201 -6.24 -17.54 7.58
C PHE A 201 -4.78 -17.71 7.11
N ALA A 202 -4.55 -17.73 5.80
CA ALA A 202 -3.21 -17.71 5.21
C ALA A 202 -2.33 -16.55 5.72
N ALA A 203 -2.92 -15.46 6.19
CA ALA A 203 -2.17 -14.35 6.80
C ALA A 203 -1.46 -14.81 8.09
N PHE A 204 -2.16 -15.57 8.94
CA PHE A 204 -1.58 -16.15 10.16
C PHE A 204 -0.45 -17.15 9.83
N ILE A 205 -0.68 -18.05 8.88
CA ILE A 205 0.31 -19.03 8.45
C ILE A 205 1.55 -18.35 7.87
N GLY A 206 1.37 -17.34 7.01
CA GLY A 206 2.47 -16.54 6.46
C GLY A 206 3.27 -15.81 7.54
N MET A 207 2.58 -15.21 8.53
CA MET A 207 3.24 -14.56 9.66
C MET A 207 4.02 -15.54 10.54
N GLY A 208 3.48 -16.74 10.74
CA GLY A 208 4.19 -17.83 11.41
C GLY A 208 5.51 -18.16 10.71
N ALA A 209 5.47 -18.33 9.38
CA ALA A 209 6.66 -18.56 8.59
C ALA A 209 7.67 -17.39 8.68
N SER A 210 7.17 -16.15 8.63
CA SER A 210 8.00 -14.96 8.82
C SER A 210 8.69 -14.93 10.18
N LEU A 211 7.94 -15.25 11.24
CA LEU A 211 8.47 -15.31 12.60
C LEU A 211 9.55 -16.39 12.73
N LEU A 212 9.33 -17.57 12.16
CA LEU A 212 10.35 -18.64 12.13
C LEU A 212 11.63 -18.21 11.45
N VAL A 213 11.54 -17.50 10.32
CA VAL A 213 12.71 -16.94 9.62
C VAL A 213 13.43 -15.92 10.51
N LEU A 214 12.72 -15.02 11.17
CA LEU A 214 13.32 -14.03 12.07
C LEU A 214 13.98 -14.69 13.28
N LEU A 215 13.35 -15.69 13.89
CA LEU A 215 13.93 -16.47 15.00
C LEU A 215 15.16 -17.23 14.57
N TYR A 216 15.16 -17.82 13.36
CA TYR A 216 16.35 -18.47 12.80
C TYR A 216 17.52 -17.49 12.66
N TYR A 217 17.28 -16.27 12.17
CA TYR A 217 18.34 -15.27 12.09
C TYR A 217 18.80 -14.77 13.46
N LEU A 218 17.92 -14.60 14.43
CA LEU A 218 18.29 -14.26 15.81
C LEU A 218 19.17 -15.36 16.43
N TRP A 219 18.82 -16.63 16.21
CA TRP A 219 19.61 -17.76 16.67
C TRP A 219 20.98 -17.83 16.00
N LYS A 220 21.01 -17.71 14.66
CA LYS A 220 22.24 -17.76 13.86
C LYS A 220 23.23 -16.65 14.22
N THR A 221 22.76 -15.49 14.60
CA THR A 221 23.59 -14.34 14.99
C THR A 221 23.96 -14.34 16.49
N GLY A 222 23.50 -15.33 17.26
CA GLY A 222 23.70 -15.38 18.72
C GLY A 222 22.86 -14.39 19.53
N LEU A 223 22.11 -13.50 18.86
CA LEU A 223 21.33 -12.44 19.51
C LEU A 223 20.13 -12.98 20.32
N LEU A 224 19.64 -14.18 19.99
CA LEU A 224 18.52 -14.80 20.66
C LEU A 224 18.80 -15.04 22.16
N GLN A 225 20.02 -15.50 22.49
CA GLN A 225 20.42 -15.76 23.87
C GLN A 225 20.41 -14.46 24.69
N HIS A 226 20.90 -13.36 24.15
CA HIS A 226 20.91 -12.05 24.79
C HIS A 226 19.50 -11.47 25.01
N ILE A 227 18.54 -11.81 24.13
CA ILE A 227 17.14 -11.42 24.31
C ILE A 227 16.45 -12.27 25.39
N ILE A 228 16.78 -13.57 25.52
CA ILE A 228 16.14 -14.49 26.47
C ILE A 228 16.73 -14.35 27.87
N HIS A 229 18.07 -14.28 28.00
CA HIS A 229 18.74 -14.17 29.29
C HIS A 229 18.61 -12.74 29.85
N ARG A 230 18.19 -12.66 31.11
CA ARG A 230 18.03 -11.40 31.83
C ARG A 230 19.31 -11.09 32.60
N PRO A 231 20.09 -10.04 32.24
CA PRO A 231 21.19 -9.60 33.12
C PRO A 231 20.62 -9.00 34.41
N GLU A 232 21.35 -9.13 35.50
CA GLU A 232 20.95 -8.66 36.83
C GLU A 232 20.78 -7.13 36.91
N SER A 233 21.30 -6.36 35.95
CA SER A 233 21.29 -4.89 35.92
C SER A 233 20.07 -4.24 35.24
N ASP A 234 18.98 -4.94 35.03
CA ASP A 234 17.79 -4.50 34.24
C ASP A 234 16.98 -3.35 34.89
N ASN A 235 17.48 -2.68 35.94
CA ASN A 235 16.69 -1.77 36.75
C ASN A 235 16.63 -0.30 36.30
N GLU A 236 17.32 0.11 35.20
CA GLU A 236 17.43 1.54 34.89
C GLU A 236 16.65 2.03 33.65
N ILE A 237 16.00 1.15 32.89
CA ILE A 237 15.26 1.61 31.71
C ILE A 237 13.78 1.69 32.02
N ASP A 238 13.23 2.89 32.04
CA ASP A 238 11.77 3.09 32.04
C ASP A 238 11.22 2.79 30.64
N THR A 239 11.04 1.49 30.38
CA THR A 239 10.46 0.98 29.12
C THR A 239 9.06 1.52 28.88
N LYS A 240 8.30 1.87 29.93
CA LYS A 240 6.94 2.43 29.80
C LYS A 240 6.98 3.86 29.29
N ALA A 241 7.86 4.71 29.84
CA ALA A 241 8.04 6.07 29.36
C ALA A 241 8.50 6.07 27.91
N LEU A 242 9.45 5.23 27.55
CA LEU A 242 9.96 5.11 26.19
C LEU A 242 8.88 4.62 25.20
N LEU A 243 8.05 3.66 25.59
CA LEU A 243 6.90 3.21 24.81
C LEU A 243 5.89 4.33 24.60
N TRP A 244 5.57 5.08 25.66
CA TRP A 244 4.62 6.19 25.58
C TRP A 244 5.10 7.31 24.67
N ASP A 245 6.36 7.69 24.76
CA ASP A 245 6.97 8.66 23.86
C ASP A 245 6.94 8.17 22.41
N THR A 246 7.25 6.89 22.18
CA THR A 246 7.18 6.25 20.86
C THR A 246 5.76 6.31 20.28
N ILE A 247 4.74 5.95 21.07
CA ILE A 247 3.34 6.01 20.65
C ILE A 247 2.94 7.45 20.32
N ARG A 248 3.32 8.41 21.15
CA ARG A 248 3.01 9.83 20.96
C ARG A 248 3.63 10.40 19.69
N GLU A 249 4.87 10.04 19.38
CA GLU A 249 5.53 10.41 18.13
C GLU A 249 4.88 9.75 16.90
N ALA A 250 4.34 8.54 17.06
CA ALA A 250 3.74 7.77 15.97
C ALA A 250 2.33 8.26 15.60
N ILE A 251 1.54 8.82 16.53
CA ILE A 251 0.14 9.20 16.31
C ILE A 251 -0.08 10.01 15.02
N PRO A 252 0.66 11.08 14.71
CA PRO A 252 0.45 11.83 13.48
C PRO A 252 0.61 10.99 12.21
N PHE A 253 1.61 10.11 12.20
CA PHE A 253 1.88 9.21 11.06
C PHE A 253 0.80 8.13 10.93
N ILE A 254 0.28 7.63 12.06
CA ILE A 254 -0.84 6.69 12.08
C ILE A 254 -2.08 7.34 11.47
N VAL A 255 -2.47 8.48 12.00
CA VAL A 255 -3.71 9.16 11.62
C VAL A 255 -3.70 9.52 10.13
N THR A 256 -2.63 10.14 9.65
CA THR A 256 -2.57 10.56 8.25
C THR A 256 -2.19 9.43 7.28
N GLY A 257 -1.39 8.46 7.74
CA GLY A 257 -1.02 7.28 6.96
C GLY A 257 -2.17 6.28 6.79
N SER A 258 -3.14 6.26 7.73
CA SER A 258 -4.34 5.42 7.65
C SER A 258 -5.47 6.01 6.81
N ALA A 259 -5.27 7.17 6.22
CA ALA A 259 -6.34 7.90 5.53
C ALA A 259 -7.07 7.05 4.48
N ILE A 260 -6.32 6.42 3.59
CA ILE A 260 -6.91 5.57 2.53
C ILE A 260 -7.72 4.43 3.17
N GLN A 261 -7.16 3.81 4.21
CA GLN A 261 -7.81 2.71 4.92
C GLN A 261 -9.09 3.16 5.63
N LEU A 262 -9.06 4.34 6.27
CA LEU A 262 -10.23 4.91 6.95
C LEU A 262 -11.34 5.23 5.94
N PHE A 263 -11.00 5.80 4.77
CA PHE A 263 -11.97 6.06 3.71
C PHE A 263 -12.59 4.77 3.18
N GLN A 264 -11.80 3.71 3.00
CA GLN A 264 -12.31 2.39 2.60
C GLN A 264 -13.24 1.77 3.65
N ILE A 265 -12.95 1.94 4.94
CA ILE A 265 -13.82 1.47 6.03
C ILE A 265 -15.13 2.25 6.04
N ILE A 266 -15.10 3.58 5.84
CA ILE A 266 -16.32 4.40 5.74
C ILE A 266 -17.18 3.89 4.56
N ASP A 267 -16.56 3.65 3.40
CA ASP A 267 -17.27 3.10 2.24
C ASP A 267 -17.90 1.75 2.56
N GLN A 268 -17.14 0.86 3.18
CA GLN A 268 -17.58 -0.48 3.55
C GLN A 268 -18.75 -0.47 4.54
N MET A 269 -18.67 0.35 5.59
CA MET A 269 -19.72 0.40 6.63
C MET A 269 -20.99 1.12 6.18
N THR A 270 -20.89 1.99 5.19
CA THR A 270 -22.04 2.81 4.77
C THR A 270 -22.71 2.28 3.52
N TYR A 271 -21.97 1.72 2.57
CA TYR A 271 -22.49 1.39 1.24
C TYR A 271 -23.71 0.48 1.28
N SER A 272 -23.56 -0.72 1.84
CA SER A 272 -24.65 -1.70 1.87
C SER A 272 -25.85 -1.23 2.71
N ASN A 273 -25.60 -0.57 3.84
CA ASN A 273 -26.63 -0.06 4.72
C ASN A 273 -27.43 1.07 4.05
N VAL A 274 -26.77 2.03 3.42
CA VAL A 274 -27.46 3.14 2.73
C VAL A 274 -28.21 2.64 1.51
N MET A 275 -27.60 1.73 0.71
CA MET A 275 -28.27 1.15 -0.46
C MET A 275 -29.55 0.40 -0.10
N SER A 276 -29.60 -0.28 1.03
CA SER A 276 -30.80 -1.00 1.50
C SER A 276 -31.97 -0.09 1.87
N TRP A 277 -31.76 1.23 2.05
CA TRP A 277 -32.85 2.18 2.37
C TRP A 277 -33.76 2.48 1.17
N PHE A 278 -33.22 2.38 -0.05
CA PHE A 278 -33.92 2.81 -1.27
C PHE A 278 -33.82 1.84 -2.44
N THR A 279 -33.21 0.68 -2.24
CA THR A 279 -33.14 -0.39 -3.25
C THR A 279 -33.54 -1.73 -2.65
N ASN A 280 -34.03 -2.63 -3.51
CA ASN A 280 -34.37 -3.99 -3.15
C ASN A 280 -33.25 -4.99 -3.52
N PHE A 281 -32.01 -4.51 -3.64
CA PHE A 281 -30.90 -5.42 -3.94
C PHE A 281 -30.70 -6.42 -2.82
N SER A 282 -30.49 -7.67 -3.22
CA SER A 282 -30.09 -8.72 -2.30
C SER A 282 -28.70 -8.42 -1.72
N ARG A 283 -28.40 -9.02 -0.60
CA ARG A 283 -27.09 -8.89 0.03
C ARG A 283 -25.95 -9.35 -0.88
N SER A 284 -26.17 -10.43 -1.65
CA SER A 284 -25.20 -10.94 -2.63
C SER A 284 -24.93 -9.90 -3.71
N GLU A 285 -25.96 -9.25 -4.26
CA GLU A 285 -25.81 -8.18 -5.26
C GLU A 285 -25.03 -6.99 -4.70
N LEU A 286 -25.31 -6.56 -3.46
CA LEU A 286 -24.57 -5.46 -2.82
C LEU A 286 -23.09 -5.84 -2.57
N LEU A 287 -22.81 -7.09 -2.22
CA LEU A 287 -21.47 -7.60 -2.04
C LEU A 287 -20.69 -7.65 -3.36
N VAL A 288 -21.35 -8.07 -4.45
CA VAL A 288 -20.78 -8.02 -5.80
C VAL A 288 -20.46 -6.58 -6.22
N GLN A 289 -21.38 -5.65 -6.01
CA GLN A 289 -21.15 -4.23 -6.32
C GLN A 289 -20.02 -3.63 -5.47
N PHE A 290 -19.95 -3.99 -4.18
CA PHE A 290 -18.81 -3.63 -3.31
C PHE A 290 -17.49 -4.16 -3.88
N SER A 291 -17.48 -5.40 -4.36
CA SER A 291 -16.29 -5.98 -5.01
C SER A 291 -15.87 -5.17 -6.24
N TYR A 292 -16.82 -4.71 -7.05
CA TYR A 292 -16.55 -3.97 -8.28
C TYR A 292 -15.88 -2.62 -8.03
N PHE A 293 -16.32 -1.86 -7.02
CA PHE A 293 -15.71 -0.54 -6.78
C PHE A 293 -14.53 -0.57 -5.80
N SER A 294 -14.47 -1.54 -4.87
CA SER A 294 -13.46 -1.59 -3.81
C SER A 294 -12.43 -2.70 -4.04
N ALA A 295 -12.87 -3.96 -4.16
CA ALA A 295 -11.98 -5.11 -4.14
C ALA A 295 -11.19 -5.29 -5.45
N ASN A 296 -11.89 -5.29 -6.58
CA ASN A 296 -11.29 -5.58 -7.89
C ASN A 296 -10.28 -4.50 -8.32
N PRO A 297 -10.56 -3.20 -8.26
CA PRO A 297 -9.57 -2.19 -8.62
C PRO A 297 -8.36 -2.16 -7.71
N ASN A 298 -8.53 -2.51 -6.43
CA ASN A 298 -7.53 -2.35 -5.38
C ASN A 298 -6.18 -3.03 -5.70
N LYS A 299 -6.20 -4.20 -6.35
CA LYS A 299 -4.96 -4.91 -6.69
C LYS A 299 -4.06 -4.10 -7.63
N ILE A 300 -4.64 -3.49 -8.66
CA ILE A 300 -3.90 -2.68 -9.65
C ILE A 300 -3.56 -1.31 -9.07
N THR A 301 -4.52 -0.67 -8.42
CA THR A 301 -4.33 0.61 -7.72
C THR A 301 -3.16 0.53 -6.73
N MET A 302 -3.07 -0.54 -5.92
CA MET A 302 -2.00 -0.69 -4.94
C MET A 302 -0.61 -0.89 -5.57
N ILE A 303 -0.50 -1.48 -6.77
CA ILE A 303 0.78 -1.54 -7.50
C ILE A 303 1.21 -0.13 -7.91
N LEU A 304 0.30 0.66 -8.47
CA LEU A 304 0.59 2.04 -8.90
C LEU A 304 0.96 2.94 -7.72
N ILE A 305 0.21 2.84 -6.62
CA ILE A 305 0.50 3.56 -5.37
C ILE A 305 1.85 3.15 -4.77
N ALA A 306 2.24 1.87 -4.90
CA ALA A 306 3.53 1.41 -4.40
C ALA A 306 4.71 2.10 -5.07
N VAL A 307 4.62 2.31 -6.37
CA VAL A 307 5.64 3.06 -7.11
C VAL A 307 5.60 4.53 -6.68
N ALA A 308 4.42 5.11 -6.55
CA ALA A 308 4.25 6.49 -6.06
C ALA A 308 4.87 6.69 -4.65
N THR A 309 4.62 5.77 -3.72
CA THR A 309 5.21 5.83 -2.37
C THR A 309 6.73 5.66 -2.38
N SER A 310 7.26 4.83 -3.27
CA SER A 310 8.71 4.66 -3.42
C SER A 310 9.37 5.93 -3.93
N ILE A 311 8.75 6.61 -4.89
CA ILE A 311 9.21 7.90 -5.41
C ILE A 311 9.21 8.95 -4.30
N GLY A 312 8.10 9.09 -3.56
CA GLY A 312 7.99 10.03 -2.45
C GLY A 312 8.98 9.75 -1.33
N GLY A 313 9.13 8.46 -0.96
CA GLY A 313 9.93 8.03 0.18
C GLY A 313 11.43 8.35 0.09
N VAL A 314 12.01 8.35 -1.11
CA VAL A 314 13.44 8.64 -1.32
C VAL A 314 13.79 10.09 -0.97
N GLY A 315 12.90 11.03 -1.25
CA GLY A 315 13.16 12.46 -1.03
C GLY A 315 12.88 12.95 0.40
N ILE A 316 12.13 12.21 1.21
CA ILE A 316 11.65 12.67 2.52
C ILE A 316 12.79 12.93 3.52
N PRO A 317 13.78 12.05 3.73
CA PRO A 317 14.88 12.31 4.64
C PRO A 317 15.71 13.55 4.23
N LEU A 318 15.98 13.70 2.93
CA LEU A 318 16.71 14.85 2.38
C LEU A 318 15.90 16.14 2.52
N LEU A 319 14.57 16.07 2.38
CA LEU A 319 13.68 17.21 2.59
C LEU A 319 13.74 17.69 4.04
N THR A 320 13.67 16.76 5.01
CA THR A 320 13.82 17.08 6.44
C THR A 320 15.19 17.68 6.74
N GLU A 321 16.27 17.08 6.22
CA GLU A 321 17.63 17.56 6.43
C GLU A 321 17.81 19.00 5.93
N ASN A 322 17.41 19.27 4.67
CA ASN A 322 17.53 20.63 4.10
C ASN A 322 16.66 21.65 4.83
N TYR A 323 15.47 21.24 5.27
CA TYR A 323 14.59 22.11 6.06
C TYR A 323 15.21 22.48 7.41
N VAL A 324 15.78 21.51 8.14
CA VAL A 324 16.46 21.74 9.43
C VAL A 324 17.70 22.62 9.27
N LYS A 325 18.45 22.47 8.16
CA LYS A 325 19.59 23.34 7.82
C LYS A 325 19.19 24.74 7.37
N GLY A 326 17.90 25.04 7.19
CA GLY A 326 17.41 26.31 6.69
C GLY A 326 17.61 26.52 5.18
N ASP A 327 18.00 25.47 4.44
CA ASP A 327 18.12 25.54 2.98
C ASP A 327 16.76 25.30 2.30
N PHE A 328 15.90 26.31 2.39
CA PHE A 328 14.57 26.27 1.77
C PHE A 328 14.62 26.17 0.23
N ARG A 329 15.74 26.57 -0.39
CA ARG A 329 15.91 26.47 -1.85
C ARG A 329 16.10 25.01 -2.27
N ALA A 330 16.98 24.28 -1.59
CA ALA A 330 17.17 22.84 -1.81
C ALA A 330 15.91 22.05 -1.45
N ALA A 331 15.26 22.37 -0.32
CA ALA A 331 13.99 21.75 0.09
C ALA A 331 12.89 21.97 -0.97
N GLY A 332 12.73 23.19 -1.49
CA GLY A 332 11.76 23.50 -2.55
C GLY A 332 12.05 22.78 -3.86
N LYS A 333 13.33 22.61 -4.23
CA LYS A 333 13.73 21.82 -5.41
C LYS A 333 13.35 20.34 -5.26
N LEU A 334 13.59 19.75 -4.08
CA LEU A 334 13.20 18.35 -3.79
C LEU A 334 11.68 18.15 -3.90
N VAL A 335 10.88 19.08 -3.35
CA VAL A 335 9.41 19.04 -3.50
C VAL A 335 9.01 19.08 -4.97
N GLN A 336 9.59 19.99 -5.77
CA GLN A 336 9.31 20.10 -7.21
C GLN A 336 9.64 18.80 -7.95
N ASP A 337 10.81 18.23 -7.68
CA ASP A 337 11.28 17.04 -8.38
C ASP A 337 10.43 15.81 -7.99
N ASN A 338 10.08 15.64 -6.72
CA ASN A 338 9.21 14.57 -6.26
C ASN A 338 7.80 14.66 -6.85
N LEU A 339 7.17 15.83 -6.82
CA LEU A 339 5.83 16.02 -7.41
C LEU A 339 5.84 15.81 -8.92
N THR A 340 6.86 16.31 -9.60
CA THR A 340 7.00 16.13 -11.05
C THR A 340 7.21 14.66 -11.41
N MET A 341 8.06 13.94 -10.66
CA MET A 341 8.33 12.52 -10.86
C MET A 341 7.10 11.66 -10.60
N LEU A 342 6.33 11.99 -9.55
CA LEU A 342 5.06 11.34 -9.27
C LEU A 342 4.10 11.44 -10.45
N VAL A 343 3.86 12.67 -10.94
CA VAL A 343 2.96 12.92 -12.07
C VAL A 343 3.47 12.26 -13.35
N ALA A 344 4.79 12.33 -13.61
CA ALA A 344 5.43 11.74 -14.79
C ALA A 344 5.29 10.21 -14.86
N PHE A 345 5.13 9.55 -13.72
CA PHE A 345 4.86 8.11 -13.67
C PHE A 345 3.35 7.81 -13.60
N LEU A 346 2.67 8.43 -12.64
CA LEU A 346 1.31 8.01 -12.27
C LEU A 346 0.27 8.37 -13.34
N LEU A 347 0.41 9.54 -13.99
CA LEU A 347 -0.54 9.98 -15.01
C LEU A 347 -0.54 9.07 -16.25
N PRO A 348 0.61 8.79 -16.91
CA PRO A 348 0.61 7.88 -18.06
C PRO A 348 0.26 6.44 -17.68
N ALA A 349 0.68 5.95 -16.53
CA ALA A 349 0.35 4.61 -16.07
C ALA A 349 -1.17 4.44 -15.83
N THR A 350 -1.80 5.43 -15.23
CA THR A 350 -3.25 5.44 -14.97
C THR A 350 -4.05 5.57 -16.25
N ILE A 351 -3.71 6.53 -17.12
CA ILE A 351 -4.40 6.74 -18.41
C ILE A 351 -4.20 5.54 -19.32
N GLY A 352 -2.99 4.96 -19.33
CA GLY A 352 -2.71 3.72 -20.04
C GLY A 352 -3.58 2.55 -19.56
N ALA A 353 -3.73 2.39 -18.24
CA ALA A 353 -4.61 1.38 -17.65
C ALA A 353 -6.09 1.60 -18.01
N VAL A 354 -6.54 2.86 -18.06
CA VAL A 354 -7.89 3.22 -18.50
C VAL A 354 -8.10 2.89 -19.99
N ALA A 355 -7.10 3.17 -20.84
CA ALA A 355 -7.19 2.88 -22.29
C ALA A 355 -7.37 1.39 -22.60
N ILE A 356 -6.87 0.52 -21.74
CA ILE A 356 -6.99 -0.95 -21.87
C ILE A 356 -7.82 -1.56 -20.73
N ALA A 357 -8.77 -0.81 -20.16
CA ALA A 357 -9.47 -1.19 -18.93
C ALA A 357 -10.21 -2.53 -19.05
N GLU A 358 -10.95 -2.77 -20.15
CA GLU A 358 -11.71 -4.01 -20.34
C GLU A 358 -10.80 -5.24 -20.42
N PRO A 359 -9.80 -5.31 -21.31
CA PRO A 359 -8.89 -6.45 -21.33
C PRO A 359 -8.06 -6.57 -20.04
N LEU A 360 -7.67 -5.46 -19.42
CA LEU A 360 -6.96 -5.48 -18.14
C LEU A 360 -7.82 -6.08 -17.01
N TYR A 361 -9.07 -5.67 -16.91
CA TYR A 361 -10.01 -6.26 -15.96
C TYR A 361 -10.24 -7.74 -16.24
N THR A 362 -10.38 -8.10 -17.53
CA THR A 362 -10.64 -9.48 -17.97
C THR A 362 -9.51 -10.44 -17.58
N VAL A 363 -8.26 -10.00 -17.62
CA VAL A 363 -7.11 -10.82 -17.17
C VAL A 363 -7.31 -11.29 -15.73
N PHE A 364 -7.70 -10.40 -14.84
CA PHE A 364 -7.78 -10.70 -13.41
C PHE A 364 -9.11 -11.35 -13.02
N TYR A 365 -10.24 -10.81 -13.50
CA TYR A 365 -11.57 -11.11 -12.96
C TYR A 365 -12.52 -11.76 -13.96
N GLY A 366 -12.14 -11.83 -15.24
CA GLY A 366 -13.02 -12.26 -16.32
C GLY A 366 -13.73 -11.07 -16.96
N LYS A 367 -14.56 -11.33 -17.97
CA LYS A 367 -15.25 -10.29 -18.74
C LYS A 367 -16.14 -9.43 -17.83
N PRO A 368 -15.92 -8.11 -17.76
CA PRO A 368 -16.74 -7.21 -16.96
C PRO A 368 -18.12 -6.97 -17.60
N ASP A 369 -19.12 -6.74 -16.78
CA ASP A 369 -20.33 -6.02 -17.20
C ASP A 369 -20.06 -4.51 -17.27
N SER A 370 -21.04 -3.74 -17.73
CA SER A 370 -20.91 -2.29 -17.91
C SER A 370 -20.67 -1.56 -16.58
N LEU A 371 -21.28 -2.04 -15.47
CA LEU A 371 -21.11 -1.45 -14.15
C LEU A 371 -19.70 -1.70 -13.61
N ALA A 372 -19.23 -2.94 -13.67
CA ALA A 372 -17.89 -3.32 -13.24
C ALA A 372 -16.80 -2.55 -14.01
N LEU A 373 -16.95 -2.42 -15.35
CA LEU A 373 -16.02 -1.67 -16.17
C LEU A 373 -16.01 -0.18 -15.84
N GLY A 374 -17.17 0.44 -15.70
CA GLY A 374 -17.30 1.86 -15.36
C GLY A 374 -16.69 2.17 -13.98
N LEU A 375 -16.95 1.34 -12.97
CA LEU A 375 -16.38 1.47 -11.63
C LEU A 375 -14.86 1.27 -11.63
N PHE A 376 -14.38 0.30 -12.42
CA PHE A 376 -12.95 0.08 -12.57
C PHE A 376 -12.23 1.27 -13.19
N ILE A 377 -12.79 1.86 -14.27
CA ILE A 377 -12.24 3.06 -14.90
C ILE A 377 -12.20 4.23 -13.90
N LEU A 378 -13.29 4.47 -13.17
CA LEU A 378 -13.34 5.54 -12.17
C LEU A 378 -12.31 5.31 -11.05
N ALA A 379 -12.16 4.09 -10.58
CA ALA A 379 -11.17 3.74 -9.55
C ALA A 379 -9.72 3.89 -10.07
N MET A 380 -9.45 3.57 -11.32
CA MET A 380 -8.16 3.85 -11.94
C MET A 380 -7.87 5.34 -11.97
N LEU A 381 -8.81 6.18 -12.41
CA LEU A 381 -8.65 7.64 -12.38
C LEU A 381 -8.44 8.17 -10.96
N GLN A 382 -9.17 7.65 -9.97
CA GLN A 382 -9.00 7.99 -8.56
C GLN A 382 -7.58 7.69 -8.05
N THR A 383 -6.86 6.74 -8.64
CA THR A 383 -5.49 6.39 -8.25
C THR A 383 -4.54 7.59 -8.30
N ILE A 384 -4.78 8.56 -9.18
CA ILE A 384 -4.00 9.81 -9.25
C ILE A 384 -4.15 10.60 -7.94
N ILE A 385 -5.37 10.71 -7.43
CA ILE A 385 -5.68 11.42 -6.17
C ILE A 385 -5.08 10.69 -4.98
N LEU A 386 -5.23 9.36 -4.94
CA LEU A 386 -4.63 8.53 -3.90
C LEU A 386 -3.10 8.64 -3.89
N GLY A 387 -2.46 8.64 -5.06
CA GLY A 387 -1.00 8.79 -5.18
C GLY A 387 -0.50 10.17 -4.77
N LEU A 388 -1.22 11.24 -5.12
CA LEU A 388 -0.90 12.60 -4.65
C LEU A 388 -0.99 12.69 -3.13
N TYR A 389 -2.03 12.14 -2.52
CA TYR A 389 -2.16 12.12 -1.07
C TYR A 389 -1.02 11.36 -0.38
N THR A 390 -0.67 10.18 -0.89
CA THR A 390 0.42 9.33 -0.33
C THR A 390 1.80 9.97 -0.39
N VAL A 391 2.02 10.93 -1.27
CA VAL A 391 3.29 11.67 -1.36
C VAL A 391 3.26 12.98 -0.56
N LEU A 392 2.17 13.74 -0.64
CA LEU A 392 2.06 15.02 0.06
C LEU A 392 1.96 14.86 1.57
N SER A 393 1.28 13.82 2.06
CA SER A 393 1.11 13.58 3.50
C SER A 393 2.44 13.37 4.25
N PRO A 394 3.36 12.51 3.81
CA PRO A 394 4.68 12.42 4.44
C PRO A 394 5.54 13.67 4.23
N MET A 395 5.40 14.39 3.11
CA MET A 395 6.17 15.63 2.86
C MET A 395 5.84 16.72 3.87
N ILE A 396 4.56 16.96 4.15
CA ILE A 396 4.15 17.98 5.13
C ILE A 396 4.63 17.62 6.54
N GLN A 397 4.69 16.33 6.86
CA GLN A 397 5.23 15.82 8.13
C GLN A 397 6.75 15.97 8.22
N ALA A 398 7.46 15.74 7.10
CA ALA A 398 8.90 15.99 6.99
C ALA A 398 9.28 17.46 7.24
N LEU A 399 8.34 18.38 7.04
CA LEU A 399 8.45 19.81 7.33
C LEU A 399 7.94 20.19 8.74
N PHE A 400 7.75 19.19 9.62
CA PHE A 400 7.26 19.35 11.01
C PHE A 400 5.88 20.01 11.14
N GLN A 401 5.04 19.98 10.08
CA GLN A 401 3.69 20.52 10.09
C GLN A 401 2.64 19.46 10.46
N ASN A 402 2.93 18.59 11.44
CA ASN A 402 2.10 17.44 11.82
C ASN A 402 0.68 17.84 12.23
N ARG A 403 0.51 18.94 12.99
CA ARG A 403 -0.81 19.42 13.43
C ARG A 403 -1.68 19.82 12.23
N LYS A 404 -1.09 20.50 11.24
CA LYS A 404 -1.79 20.90 10.01
C LYS A 404 -2.14 19.67 9.16
N ALA A 405 -1.24 18.69 9.07
CA ALA A 405 -1.50 17.44 8.35
C ALA A 405 -2.74 16.72 8.90
N ILE A 406 -2.84 16.58 10.24
CA ILE A 406 -4.00 15.97 10.91
C ILE A 406 -5.27 16.80 10.69
N LEU A 407 -5.19 18.13 10.83
CA LEU A 407 -6.33 19.03 10.65
C LEU A 407 -6.88 18.98 9.23
N TYR A 408 -6.00 19.05 8.23
CA TYR A 408 -6.40 18.99 6.81
C TYR A 408 -7.00 17.63 6.46
N PHE A 409 -6.42 16.56 6.98
CA PHE A 409 -7.01 15.23 6.86
C PHE A 409 -8.41 15.16 7.51
N GLY A 410 -8.57 15.73 8.70
CA GLY A 410 -9.86 15.83 9.38
C GLY A 410 -10.94 16.55 8.54
N TYR A 411 -10.59 17.63 7.85
CA TYR A 411 -11.49 18.29 6.90
C TYR A 411 -11.89 17.36 5.74
N GLY A 412 -10.93 16.58 5.23
CA GLY A 412 -11.22 15.59 4.19
C GLY A 412 -12.20 14.51 4.65
N VAL A 413 -12.01 13.98 5.86
CA VAL A 413 -12.92 13.01 6.48
C VAL A 413 -14.31 13.61 6.67
N LEU A 414 -14.40 14.85 7.17
CA LEU A 414 -15.68 15.53 7.37
C LEU A 414 -16.45 15.68 6.05
N VAL A 415 -15.78 16.17 5.01
CA VAL A 415 -16.38 16.31 3.66
C VAL A 415 -16.80 14.95 3.11
N LYS A 416 -15.95 13.92 3.28
CA LYS A 416 -16.31 12.54 2.91
C LYS A 416 -17.60 12.08 3.60
N LEU A 417 -17.72 12.25 4.91
CA LEU A 417 -18.90 11.83 5.68
C LEU A 417 -20.16 12.57 5.25
N ILE A 418 -20.08 13.88 4.99
CA ILE A 418 -21.21 14.69 4.52
C ILE A 418 -21.66 14.23 3.13
N LEU A 419 -20.74 13.96 2.23
CA LEU A 419 -21.06 13.58 0.85
C LEU A 419 -21.41 12.10 0.69
N GLN A 420 -21.05 11.24 1.62
CA GLN A 420 -21.15 9.79 1.49
C GLN A 420 -22.59 9.33 1.22
N VAL A 421 -23.53 9.72 2.07
CA VAL A 421 -24.92 9.29 1.95
C VAL A 421 -25.59 9.90 0.70
N PRO A 422 -25.52 11.23 0.45
CA PRO A 422 -26.05 11.81 -0.77
C PRO A 422 -25.48 11.18 -2.05
N PHE A 423 -24.18 10.91 -2.08
CA PHE A 423 -23.55 10.36 -3.29
C PHE A 423 -23.94 8.90 -3.53
N ILE A 424 -24.08 8.10 -2.48
CA ILE A 424 -24.61 6.73 -2.62
C ILE A 424 -26.05 6.79 -3.11
N TYR A 425 -26.88 7.72 -2.61
CA TYR A 425 -28.25 7.87 -3.05
C TYR A 425 -28.35 8.21 -4.54
N PHE A 426 -27.62 9.24 -5.01
CA PHE A 426 -27.70 9.71 -6.40
C PHE A 426 -26.89 8.84 -7.38
N PHE A 427 -25.71 8.39 -7.00
CA PHE A 427 -24.76 7.71 -7.89
C PHE A 427 -24.61 6.22 -7.61
N LYS A 428 -25.32 5.67 -6.63
CA LYS A 428 -25.30 4.25 -6.25
C LYS A 428 -23.84 3.76 -6.01
N ALA A 429 -23.42 2.72 -6.72
CA ALA A 429 -22.08 2.13 -6.57
C ALA A 429 -20.92 3.09 -6.95
N TYR A 430 -21.17 4.15 -7.71
CA TYR A 430 -20.16 5.18 -7.99
C TYR A 430 -19.99 6.17 -6.82
N GLY A 431 -21.00 6.29 -5.96
CA GLY A 431 -21.04 7.25 -4.85
C GLY A 431 -19.82 7.18 -3.93
N PRO A 432 -19.41 6.01 -3.43
CA PRO A 432 -18.24 5.85 -2.57
C PRO A 432 -16.94 6.36 -3.19
N LEU A 433 -16.70 6.05 -4.47
CA LEU A 433 -15.51 6.52 -5.18
C LEU A 433 -15.50 8.04 -5.36
N LEU A 434 -16.65 8.64 -5.74
CA LEU A 434 -16.78 10.09 -5.93
C LEU A 434 -16.60 10.84 -4.61
N SER A 435 -17.25 10.39 -3.52
CA SER A 435 -17.12 11.02 -2.20
C SER A 435 -15.69 10.90 -1.65
N THR A 436 -15.01 9.77 -1.88
CA THR A 436 -13.60 9.59 -1.55
C THR A 436 -12.71 10.54 -2.33
N THR A 437 -12.96 10.69 -3.64
CA THR A 437 -12.18 11.60 -4.50
C THR A 437 -12.26 13.03 -4.00
N ILE A 438 -13.49 13.54 -3.75
CA ILE A 438 -13.68 14.90 -3.27
C ILE A 438 -13.13 15.07 -1.86
N GLY A 439 -13.39 14.10 -0.96
CA GLY A 439 -12.88 14.11 0.40
C GLY A 439 -11.35 14.20 0.47
N LEU A 440 -10.62 13.46 -0.39
CA LEU A 440 -9.15 13.50 -0.44
C LEU A 440 -8.61 14.74 -1.18
N MET A 441 -9.35 15.34 -2.10
CA MET A 441 -8.92 16.57 -2.76
C MET A 441 -8.73 17.73 -1.77
N ILE A 442 -9.54 17.80 -0.70
CA ILE A 442 -9.44 18.85 0.31
C ILE A 442 -8.04 18.84 1.00
N PRO A 443 -7.64 17.74 1.67
CA PRO A 443 -6.31 17.70 2.28
C PRO A 443 -5.18 17.85 1.25
N ILE A 444 -5.29 17.30 0.04
CA ILE A 444 -4.29 17.45 -1.02
C ILE A 444 -4.06 18.93 -1.35
N VAL A 445 -5.13 19.69 -1.60
CA VAL A 445 -5.01 21.12 -1.94
C VAL A 445 -4.44 21.91 -0.77
N LEU A 446 -4.87 21.65 0.45
CA LEU A 446 -4.40 22.35 1.65
C LEU A 446 -2.94 22.02 1.95
N MET A 447 -2.56 20.73 1.89
CA MET A 447 -1.16 20.30 2.06
C MET A 447 -0.24 20.88 0.99
N TYR A 448 -0.67 20.88 -0.28
CA TYR A 448 0.08 21.48 -1.38
C TYR A 448 0.32 22.98 -1.16
N LYS A 449 -0.70 23.72 -0.71
CA LYS A 449 -0.60 25.14 -0.36
C LYS A 449 0.38 25.35 0.81
N GLU A 450 0.26 24.55 1.86
CA GLU A 450 1.11 24.65 3.05
C GLU A 450 2.58 24.34 2.74
N ILE A 451 2.85 23.26 2.02
CA ILE A 451 4.20 22.92 1.58
C ILE A 451 4.80 24.05 0.74
N HIS A 452 3.99 24.72 -0.09
CA HIS A 452 4.45 25.89 -0.83
C HIS A 452 4.78 27.08 0.07
N VAL A 453 3.96 27.37 1.08
CA VAL A 453 4.21 28.45 2.04
C VAL A 453 5.53 28.24 2.76
N VAL A 454 5.80 27.00 3.18
CA VAL A 454 6.98 26.64 3.96
C VAL A 454 8.25 26.60 3.09
N THR A 455 8.20 25.98 1.91
CA THR A 455 9.39 25.73 1.06
C THR A 455 9.54 26.72 -0.09
N LYS A 456 8.51 27.52 -0.37
CA LYS A 456 8.45 28.47 -1.49
C LYS A 456 8.83 27.85 -2.84
N PHE A 457 8.51 26.57 -3.04
CA PHE A 457 8.83 25.88 -4.29
C PHE A 457 8.14 26.55 -5.51
N ASN A 458 8.76 26.43 -6.67
CA ASN A 458 8.27 27.11 -7.88
C ASN A 458 7.08 26.35 -8.51
N ARG A 459 5.85 26.80 -8.23
CA ARG A 459 4.60 26.24 -8.77
C ARG A 459 4.56 26.24 -10.30
N LYS A 460 5.08 27.31 -10.94
CA LYS A 460 5.11 27.43 -12.41
C LYS A 460 5.95 26.30 -13.03
N THR A 461 7.05 25.94 -12.38
CA THR A 461 7.90 24.84 -12.85
C THR A 461 7.19 23.50 -12.72
N VAL A 462 6.52 23.23 -11.59
CA VAL A 462 5.73 22.01 -11.40
C VAL A 462 4.60 21.95 -12.45
N PHE A 463 3.86 23.04 -12.63
CA PHE A 463 2.78 23.12 -13.61
C PHE A 463 3.28 22.86 -15.05
N LYS A 464 4.34 23.53 -15.49
CA LYS A 464 4.91 23.36 -16.84
C LYS A 464 5.34 21.90 -17.09
N ARG A 465 5.99 21.28 -16.10
CA ARG A 465 6.42 19.87 -16.21
C ARG A 465 5.25 18.90 -16.21
N SER A 466 4.25 19.15 -15.36
CA SER A 466 3.02 18.36 -15.33
C SER A 466 2.22 18.50 -16.62
N LEU A 467 2.18 19.71 -17.19
CA LEU A 467 1.54 19.94 -18.50
C LEU A 467 2.26 19.20 -19.63
N LEU A 468 3.60 19.22 -19.64
CA LEU A 468 4.38 18.43 -20.60
C LEU A 468 4.07 16.92 -20.44
N THR A 469 4.03 16.42 -19.20
CA THR A 469 3.61 15.04 -18.93
C THR A 469 2.21 14.75 -19.48
N ALA A 470 1.26 15.66 -19.27
CA ALA A 470 -0.10 15.50 -19.77
C ALA A 470 -0.15 15.46 -21.31
N ILE A 471 0.63 16.31 -22.00
CA ILE A 471 0.74 16.30 -23.47
C ILE A 471 1.34 14.98 -23.96
N LEU A 472 2.44 14.52 -23.34
CA LEU A 472 3.06 13.24 -23.71
C LEU A 472 2.12 12.06 -23.44
N THR A 473 1.37 12.11 -22.34
CA THR A 473 0.35 11.10 -22.00
C THR A 473 -0.79 11.11 -23.02
N PHE A 474 -1.22 12.28 -23.46
CA PHE A 474 -2.25 12.41 -24.49
C PHE A 474 -1.81 11.83 -25.84
N ILE A 475 -0.57 12.12 -26.26
CA ILE A 475 0.01 11.52 -27.49
C ILE A 475 0.09 9.99 -27.33
N MET A 476 0.58 9.51 -26.20
CA MET A 476 0.60 8.07 -25.88
C MET A 476 -0.81 7.47 -25.99
N LEU A 477 -1.83 8.12 -25.39
CA LEU A 477 -3.21 7.66 -25.44
C LEU A 477 -3.73 7.53 -26.87
N LEU A 478 -3.49 8.53 -27.73
CA LEU A 478 -3.91 8.48 -29.12
C LEU A 478 -3.26 7.31 -29.88
N VAL A 479 -1.95 7.10 -29.68
CA VAL A 479 -1.24 5.99 -30.32
C VAL A 479 -1.73 4.64 -29.80
N VAL A 480 -1.97 4.52 -28.48
CA VAL A 480 -2.51 3.32 -27.85
C VAL A 480 -3.90 2.99 -28.39
N LEU A 481 -4.80 3.98 -28.48
CA LEU A 481 -6.15 3.78 -29.02
C LEU A 481 -6.12 3.40 -30.50
N LEU A 482 -5.26 4.04 -31.32
CA LEU A 482 -5.09 3.69 -32.72
C LEU A 482 -4.54 2.27 -32.87
N SER A 483 -3.54 1.90 -32.10
CA SER A 483 -2.98 0.54 -32.07
C SER A 483 -4.01 -0.50 -31.65
N ALA A 484 -4.85 -0.15 -30.66
CA ALA A 484 -5.95 -0.99 -30.21
C ALA A 484 -7.01 -1.20 -31.30
N LEU A 485 -7.36 -0.15 -32.05
CA LEU A 485 -8.26 -0.25 -33.20
C LEU A 485 -7.69 -1.15 -34.29
N ILE A 486 -6.43 -0.94 -34.68
CA ILE A 486 -5.76 -1.76 -35.72
C ILE A 486 -5.68 -3.23 -35.27
N LEU A 487 -5.23 -3.47 -34.03
CA LEU A 487 -5.14 -4.83 -33.52
C LEU A 487 -6.52 -5.50 -33.40
N GLY A 488 -7.56 -4.72 -33.10
CA GLY A 488 -8.95 -5.20 -32.97
C GLY A 488 -9.55 -5.76 -34.27
N PHE A 489 -9.03 -5.38 -35.45
CA PHE A 489 -9.42 -5.99 -36.70
C PHE A 489 -8.85 -7.40 -36.89
N VAL A 490 -7.68 -7.67 -36.29
CA VAL A 490 -6.96 -8.94 -36.47
C VAL A 490 -7.18 -9.85 -35.25
N PHE A 491 -7.24 -9.27 -34.05
CA PHE A 491 -7.23 -10.01 -32.81
C PHE A 491 -8.16 -9.37 -31.76
N LYS A 492 -9.26 -10.06 -31.42
CA LYS A 492 -10.18 -9.66 -30.36
C LYS A 492 -9.93 -10.47 -29.10
N PRO A 493 -9.72 -9.82 -27.94
CA PRO A 493 -9.50 -10.53 -26.69
C PRO A 493 -10.83 -11.11 -26.16
N ASN A 494 -11.06 -12.40 -26.34
CA ASN A 494 -12.29 -13.08 -25.90
C ASN A 494 -12.14 -13.87 -24.59
N GLY A 495 -10.96 -13.88 -23.97
CA GLY A 495 -10.68 -14.63 -22.75
C GLY A 495 -9.48 -14.08 -22.02
N ARG A 496 -9.14 -14.67 -20.87
CA ARG A 496 -8.05 -14.17 -19.99
C ARG A 496 -6.68 -14.20 -20.67
N VAL A 497 -6.34 -15.30 -21.33
CA VAL A 497 -5.03 -15.46 -22.01
C VAL A 497 -4.91 -14.49 -23.16
N THR A 498 -5.94 -14.40 -24.00
CA THR A 498 -5.97 -13.47 -25.13
C THR A 498 -5.93 -12.02 -24.67
N SER A 499 -6.64 -11.69 -23.57
CA SER A 499 -6.57 -10.37 -22.95
C SER A 499 -5.18 -10.08 -22.36
N MET A 500 -4.49 -11.07 -21.79
CA MET A 500 -3.13 -10.89 -21.29
C MET A 500 -2.13 -10.57 -22.42
N ILE A 501 -2.24 -11.26 -23.56
CA ILE A 501 -1.44 -10.98 -24.76
C ILE A 501 -1.75 -9.56 -25.27
N TYR A 502 -3.04 -9.21 -25.34
CA TYR A 502 -3.49 -7.89 -25.78
C TYR A 502 -2.96 -6.77 -24.89
N VAL A 503 -3.09 -6.91 -23.55
CA VAL A 503 -2.56 -5.96 -22.57
C VAL A 503 -1.05 -5.81 -22.68
N SER A 504 -0.33 -6.92 -22.91
CA SER A 504 1.13 -6.90 -23.05
C SER A 504 1.56 -6.16 -24.33
N LEU A 505 0.87 -6.39 -25.45
CA LEU A 505 1.18 -5.73 -26.72
C LEU A 505 0.85 -4.24 -26.68
N ILE A 506 -0.40 -3.91 -26.38
CA ILE A 506 -0.87 -2.52 -26.37
C ILE A 506 -0.25 -1.71 -25.24
N GLY A 507 -0.11 -2.30 -24.03
CA GLY A 507 0.61 -1.68 -22.92
C GLY A 507 2.09 -1.46 -23.25
N GLY A 508 2.72 -2.42 -23.94
CA GLY A 508 4.09 -2.28 -24.47
C GLY A 508 4.23 -1.10 -25.44
N VAL A 509 3.29 -0.93 -26.36
CA VAL A 509 3.24 0.24 -27.25
C VAL A 509 3.18 1.54 -26.45
N GLY A 510 2.30 1.61 -25.43
CA GLY A 510 2.19 2.78 -24.55
C GLY A 510 3.51 3.12 -23.85
N ILE A 511 4.19 2.11 -23.29
CA ILE A 511 5.50 2.28 -22.63
C ILE A 511 6.56 2.78 -23.61
N VAL A 512 6.62 2.20 -24.82
CA VAL A 512 7.61 2.58 -25.85
C VAL A 512 7.36 4.01 -26.33
N VAL A 513 6.12 4.38 -26.59
CA VAL A 513 5.76 5.73 -27.06
C VAL A 513 6.05 6.78 -25.99
N TYR A 514 5.55 6.58 -24.77
CA TYR A 514 5.78 7.54 -23.68
C TYR A 514 7.26 7.62 -23.29
N GLY A 515 7.92 6.47 -23.14
CA GLY A 515 9.34 6.39 -22.83
C GLY A 515 10.22 6.96 -23.92
N GLY A 516 9.95 6.64 -25.20
CA GLY A 516 10.68 7.16 -26.35
C GLY A 516 10.57 8.67 -26.49
N LEU A 517 9.35 9.22 -26.38
CA LEU A 517 9.14 10.67 -26.40
C LEU A 517 9.80 11.36 -25.20
N GLY A 518 9.71 10.75 -24.02
CA GLY A 518 10.34 11.28 -22.79
C GLY A 518 11.86 11.28 -22.86
N LEU A 519 12.48 10.27 -23.49
CA LEU A 519 13.93 10.23 -23.75
C LEU A 519 14.35 11.24 -24.81
N ARG A 520 13.61 11.35 -25.90
CA ARG A 520 13.88 12.30 -27.00
C ARG A 520 13.84 13.74 -26.53
N LEU A 521 12.84 14.09 -25.74
CA LEU A 521 12.68 15.44 -25.17
C LEU A 521 13.55 15.69 -23.93
N ARG A 522 14.43 14.75 -23.58
CA ARG A 522 15.29 14.81 -22.37
C ARG A 522 14.52 15.03 -21.07
N PHE A 523 13.23 14.74 -21.10
CA PHE A 523 12.37 14.88 -19.92
C PHE A 523 12.72 13.85 -18.84
N LEU A 524 13.02 12.60 -19.26
CA LEU A 524 13.40 11.51 -18.37
C LEU A 524 14.82 11.63 -17.80
N ASP A 525 15.70 12.46 -18.38
CA ASP A 525 17.08 12.65 -17.90
C ASP A 525 17.14 13.06 -16.43
N ARG A 526 16.14 13.81 -15.97
CA ARG A 526 16.05 14.28 -14.59
C ARG A 526 15.71 13.18 -13.58
N PHE A 527 15.07 12.10 -14.05
CA PHE A 527 14.59 11.02 -13.19
C PHE A 527 15.54 9.83 -13.18
N ILE A 528 16.12 9.51 -14.32
CA ILE A 528 17.03 8.36 -14.48
C ILE A 528 18.50 8.77 -14.64
N GLY A 529 18.81 10.06 -14.64
CA GLY A 529 20.18 10.59 -14.66
C GLY A 529 21.00 10.09 -15.86
N SER A 530 22.25 9.70 -15.61
CA SER A 530 23.18 9.20 -16.64
C SER A 530 22.67 7.97 -17.40
N LYS A 531 21.76 7.18 -16.83
CA LYS A 531 21.14 6.03 -17.51
C LYS A 531 20.29 6.46 -18.69
N ALA A 532 19.71 7.66 -18.69
CA ALA A 532 18.95 8.18 -19.82
C ALA A 532 19.82 8.37 -21.06
N ALA A 533 21.03 8.89 -20.90
CA ALA A 533 22.00 9.03 -21.99
C ALA A 533 22.41 7.67 -22.55
N SER A 534 22.66 6.69 -21.68
CA SER A 534 22.97 5.31 -22.08
C SER A 534 21.82 4.67 -22.87
N LEU A 535 20.55 4.88 -22.42
CA LEU A 535 19.37 4.37 -23.12
C LEU A 535 19.20 5.04 -24.50
N ARG A 536 19.40 6.37 -24.62
CA ARG A 536 19.34 7.05 -25.93
C ARG A 536 20.37 6.48 -26.89
N ASN A 537 21.60 6.31 -26.43
CA ASN A 537 22.64 5.72 -27.28
C ASN A 537 22.30 4.28 -27.71
N LYS A 538 21.76 3.47 -26.78
CA LYS A 538 21.38 2.08 -27.06
C LYS A 538 20.24 1.97 -28.06
N PHE A 539 19.27 2.88 -28.00
CA PHE A 539 18.08 2.87 -28.87
C PHE A 539 18.19 3.84 -30.05
N HIS A 540 19.36 4.45 -30.28
CA HIS A 540 19.61 5.43 -31.37
C HIS A 540 18.57 6.57 -31.41
N ILE A 541 18.13 7.04 -30.24
CA ILE A 541 17.18 8.15 -30.12
C ILE A 541 17.97 9.46 -30.17
N SER A 542 17.86 10.20 -31.25
CA SER A 542 18.50 11.52 -31.41
C SER A 542 17.77 12.63 -30.65
#